data_5db58e705cd76c8fc151be465a7bbc77
#
_entry.id   5db58e705cd76c8fc151be465a7bbc77
#
_cell.length_a   1.000
_cell.length_b   1.000
_cell.length_c   1.000
_cell.angle_alpha   90.00
_cell.angle_beta   90.00
_cell.angle_gamma   90.00
#
_symmetry.space_group_name_H-M   'P 1'
#
loop_
_entity.id
_entity.type
_entity.pdbx_description
1 polymer ?
#
loop_
_entity_poly.entity_id
_entity_poly.type
_entity_poly.pdbx_seq_one_letter_code
_entity_poly.pdbx_strand_id
1 'polypeptide(L)'
;MRMNAVLSNPKHPEYGQFTVPLPIPHNQYDGIMEALNAMDMGDPLARDCQMDEILGEYPILKRLEGKPVNIDELDYLAKRLDSFCCALEDAQFQGAAVSYDYSDMADLINLTFSCQEVTVITDFSDLEQVGREHFMVLNGGCASKEELDNLDGYETALLLIDEGDGVVTPYGVVYDNGMCLSQVYDGRHFPQYFYEPPLLTLTVQESKGAPQTWLYLPAPDLQIKRSLIRAGIVDPADMELSFQASEFPDAVDCVLAVSYTHLTLPTNRE
;
A
#
# COMPACT_ATOMS: atom_id res chain seq x y z
N MET A 1 7.14 11.94 -4.08
CA MET A 1 7.95 10.93 -4.78
C MET A 1 7.58 10.88 -6.25
N ARG A 2 8.53 10.62 -7.17
CA ARG A 2 8.21 10.39 -8.59
C ARG A 2 8.83 9.06 -9.01
N MET A 3 7.98 8.14 -9.35
CA MET A 3 8.36 6.82 -9.83
C MET A 3 7.67 6.58 -11.17
N ASN A 4 8.34 5.91 -12.10
CA ASN A 4 7.77 5.54 -13.39
C ASN A 4 8.01 4.06 -13.62
N ALA A 5 6.98 3.35 -14.05
CA ALA A 5 7.06 1.98 -14.49
C ALA A 5 6.94 1.90 -16.01
N VAL A 6 7.85 1.22 -16.67
CA VAL A 6 7.77 0.89 -18.10
C VAL A 6 7.20 -0.50 -18.21
N LEU A 7 6.03 -0.61 -18.82
CA LEU A 7 5.25 -1.83 -18.91
C LEU A 7 5.08 -2.24 -20.38
N SER A 8 5.06 -3.54 -20.63
CA SER A 8 4.74 -4.11 -21.94
C SER A 8 3.82 -5.32 -21.82
N ASN A 9 3.20 -5.69 -22.92
CA ASN A 9 2.43 -6.93 -23.00
C ASN A 9 3.30 -8.03 -23.61
N PRO A 10 3.71 -9.06 -22.83
CA PRO A 10 4.57 -10.13 -23.37
C PRO A 10 3.90 -10.98 -24.45
N LYS A 11 2.56 -10.97 -24.54
CA LYS A 11 1.81 -11.68 -25.58
C LYS A 11 1.71 -10.89 -26.88
N HIS A 12 1.87 -9.56 -26.79
CA HIS A 12 1.71 -8.61 -27.87
C HIS A 12 2.88 -7.62 -27.94
N PRO A 13 4.12 -8.09 -28.21
CA PRO A 13 5.30 -7.22 -28.24
C PRO A 13 5.21 -6.13 -29.33
N GLU A 14 4.35 -6.31 -30.33
CA GLU A 14 4.06 -5.32 -31.37
C GLU A 14 3.42 -4.03 -30.86
N TYR A 15 2.80 -4.06 -29.67
CA TYR A 15 2.22 -2.85 -29.04
C TYR A 15 3.28 -1.96 -28.42
N GLY A 16 4.51 -2.47 -28.23
CA GLY A 16 5.60 -1.70 -27.62
C GLY A 16 5.47 -1.57 -26.11
N GLN A 17 5.96 -0.45 -25.61
CA GLN A 17 6.02 -0.17 -24.18
C GLN A 17 5.16 1.04 -23.81
N PHE A 18 4.62 1.05 -22.60
CA PHE A 18 3.88 2.16 -22.04
C PHE A 18 4.46 2.57 -20.67
N THR A 19 4.74 3.86 -20.50
CA THR A 19 5.27 4.38 -19.25
C THR A 19 4.15 4.92 -18.37
N VAL A 20 4.02 4.37 -17.16
CA VAL A 20 3.02 4.74 -16.16
C VAL A 20 3.69 5.54 -15.04
N PRO A 21 3.26 6.79 -14.78
CA PRO A 21 3.69 7.53 -13.59
C PRO A 21 3.06 6.92 -12.33
N LEU A 22 3.86 6.81 -11.26
CA LEU A 22 3.43 6.21 -10.00
C LEU A 22 3.77 7.13 -8.80
N PRO A 23 2.87 7.30 -7.84
CA PRO A 23 1.46 6.89 -7.88
C PRO A 23 0.73 7.48 -9.08
N ILE A 24 -0.27 6.76 -9.60
CA ILE A 24 -1.05 7.23 -10.75
C ILE A 24 -1.84 8.48 -10.34
N PRO A 25 -1.64 9.64 -11.01
CA PRO A 25 -2.39 10.83 -10.68
C PRO A 25 -3.89 10.63 -10.92
N HIS A 26 -4.71 11.11 -9.97
CA HIS A 26 -6.17 10.95 -10.00
C HIS A 26 -6.77 11.37 -11.35
N ASN A 27 -6.36 12.53 -11.87
CA ASN A 27 -6.86 13.07 -13.15
C ASN A 27 -6.35 12.35 -14.41
N GLN A 28 -5.42 11.42 -14.29
CA GLN A 28 -4.87 10.63 -15.40
C GLN A 28 -5.28 9.16 -15.33
N TYR A 29 -5.91 8.75 -14.23
CA TYR A 29 -6.18 7.34 -13.93
C TYR A 29 -6.96 6.65 -15.07
N ASP A 30 -8.13 7.20 -15.44
CA ASP A 30 -8.97 6.61 -16.48
C ASP A 30 -8.24 6.50 -17.82
N GLY A 31 -7.54 7.57 -18.24
CA GLY A 31 -6.78 7.56 -19.50
C GLY A 31 -5.63 6.56 -19.53
N ILE A 32 -4.95 6.36 -18.38
CA ILE A 32 -3.89 5.36 -18.26
C ILE A 32 -4.49 3.95 -18.35
N MET A 33 -5.60 3.68 -17.66
CA MET A 33 -6.26 2.38 -17.69
C MET A 33 -6.81 2.06 -19.10
N GLU A 34 -7.37 3.05 -19.78
CA GLU A 34 -7.81 2.91 -21.18
C GLU A 34 -6.63 2.60 -22.12
N ALA A 35 -5.49 3.26 -21.95
CA ALA A 35 -4.30 3.00 -22.75
C ALA A 35 -3.75 1.58 -22.50
N LEU A 36 -3.68 1.12 -21.26
CA LEU A 36 -3.29 -0.25 -20.92
C LEU A 36 -4.24 -1.28 -21.51
N ASN A 37 -5.55 -1.03 -21.43
CA ASN A 37 -6.56 -1.90 -22.02
C ASN A 37 -6.45 -1.96 -23.56
N ALA A 38 -6.09 -0.85 -24.23
CA ALA A 38 -5.83 -0.84 -25.66
C ALA A 38 -4.60 -1.68 -26.07
N MET A 39 -3.71 -1.95 -25.11
CA MET A 39 -2.56 -2.85 -25.26
C MET A 39 -2.86 -4.28 -24.78
N ASP A 40 -4.13 -4.61 -24.55
CA ASP A 40 -4.60 -5.92 -24.03
C ASP A 40 -3.91 -6.31 -22.72
N MET A 41 -3.75 -5.34 -21.80
CA MET A 41 -3.20 -5.52 -20.45
C MET A 41 -3.88 -4.59 -19.44
N GLY A 42 -3.58 -4.77 -18.15
CA GLY A 42 -4.15 -3.98 -17.07
C GLY A 42 -5.45 -4.55 -16.52
N ASP A 43 -5.65 -5.87 -16.57
CA ASP A 43 -6.77 -6.55 -15.90
C ASP A 43 -6.72 -6.28 -14.38
N PRO A 44 -7.87 -6.06 -13.71
CA PRO A 44 -7.89 -5.75 -12.28
C PRO A 44 -7.37 -6.90 -11.38
N LEU A 45 -7.40 -8.13 -11.83
CA LEU A 45 -7.01 -9.31 -11.04
C LEU A 45 -5.75 -9.98 -11.56
N ALA A 46 -5.51 -9.95 -12.88
CA ALA A 46 -4.40 -10.64 -13.48
C ALA A 46 -3.09 -9.84 -13.34
N ARG A 47 -1.97 -10.54 -13.28
CA ARG A 47 -0.62 -10.00 -13.45
C ARG A 47 -0.26 -10.09 -14.93
N ASP A 48 -0.85 -9.24 -15.74
CA ASP A 48 -0.77 -9.27 -17.20
C ASP A 48 0.16 -8.21 -17.80
N CYS A 49 0.68 -7.31 -16.96
CA CYS A 49 1.69 -6.35 -17.35
C CYS A 49 3.09 -6.91 -17.06
N GLN A 50 3.97 -6.93 -18.06
CA GLN A 50 5.39 -7.21 -17.88
C GLN A 50 6.08 -5.94 -17.39
N MET A 51 6.77 -5.99 -16.25
CA MET A 51 7.63 -4.90 -15.79
C MET A 51 8.94 -4.92 -16.57
N ASP A 52 9.14 -3.99 -17.48
CA ASP A 52 10.39 -3.91 -18.24
C ASP A 52 11.44 -3.10 -17.50
N GLU A 53 11.03 -1.97 -16.91
CA GLU A 53 11.91 -1.08 -16.15
C GLU A 53 11.12 -0.33 -15.07
N ILE A 54 11.75 -0.07 -13.92
CA ILE A 54 11.21 0.82 -12.90
C ILE A 54 12.24 1.88 -12.53
N LEU A 55 11.82 3.14 -12.64
CA LEU A 55 12.63 4.34 -12.38
C LEU A 55 12.08 5.06 -11.15
N GLY A 56 12.94 5.41 -10.20
CA GLY A 56 12.51 6.16 -9.01
C GLY A 56 13.46 6.01 -7.83
N GLU A 57 12.99 6.43 -6.67
CA GLU A 57 13.77 6.56 -5.44
C GLU A 57 13.93 5.24 -4.67
N TYR A 58 13.27 4.16 -5.10
CA TYR A 58 13.32 2.84 -4.46
C TYR A 58 14.03 1.80 -5.34
N PRO A 59 15.38 1.74 -5.32
CA PRO A 59 16.14 0.76 -6.12
C PRO A 59 15.78 -0.70 -5.86
N ILE A 60 15.24 -1.01 -4.67
CA ILE A 60 14.79 -2.36 -4.32
C ILE A 60 13.70 -2.88 -5.27
N LEU A 61 12.87 -1.99 -5.81
CA LEU A 61 11.79 -2.34 -6.72
C LEU A 61 12.29 -2.85 -8.09
N LYS A 62 13.57 -2.65 -8.44
CA LYS A 62 14.18 -3.30 -9.60
C LYS A 62 14.11 -4.82 -9.55
N ARG A 63 13.88 -5.40 -8.37
CA ARG A 63 13.59 -6.85 -8.25
C ARG A 63 12.28 -7.28 -8.94
N LEU A 64 11.41 -6.33 -9.29
CA LEU A 64 10.20 -6.57 -10.07
C LEU A 64 10.46 -6.56 -11.58
N GLU A 65 11.59 -6.02 -12.05
CA GLU A 65 11.93 -6.01 -13.47
C GLU A 65 12.02 -7.44 -14.02
N GLY A 66 11.47 -7.65 -15.19
CA GLY A 66 11.35 -8.98 -15.80
C GLY A 66 10.21 -9.84 -15.24
N LYS A 67 9.41 -9.35 -14.30
CA LYS A 67 8.29 -10.10 -13.70
C LYS A 67 6.93 -9.60 -14.20
N PRO A 68 5.91 -10.48 -14.23
CA PRO A 68 4.54 -10.07 -14.45
C PRO A 68 4.00 -9.38 -13.19
N VAL A 69 3.36 -8.22 -13.38
CA VAL A 69 2.79 -7.40 -12.31
C VAL A 69 1.34 -7.06 -12.60
N ASN A 70 0.58 -6.77 -11.54
CA ASN A 70 -0.73 -6.17 -11.63
C ASN A 70 -0.60 -4.65 -11.42
N ILE A 71 -1.24 -3.86 -12.25
CA ILE A 71 -1.10 -2.39 -12.21
C ILE A 71 -1.72 -1.78 -10.95
N ASP A 72 -2.82 -2.34 -10.42
CA ASP A 72 -3.45 -1.85 -9.19
C ASP A 72 -2.59 -2.15 -7.96
N GLU A 73 -1.94 -3.33 -7.92
CA GLU A 73 -0.97 -3.67 -6.87
C GLU A 73 0.22 -2.72 -6.89
N LEU A 74 0.71 -2.40 -8.08
CA LEU A 74 1.85 -1.51 -8.26
C LEU A 74 1.52 -0.07 -7.85
N ASP A 75 0.34 0.43 -8.23
CA ASP A 75 -0.13 1.77 -7.84
C ASP A 75 -0.37 1.85 -6.32
N TYR A 76 -0.96 0.81 -5.73
CA TYR A 76 -1.14 0.73 -4.28
C TYR A 76 0.19 0.75 -3.52
N LEU A 77 1.16 -0.07 -3.94
CA LEU A 77 2.51 -0.07 -3.36
C LEU A 77 3.16 1.31 -3.48
N ALA A 78 3.07 1.94 -4.65
CA ALA A 78 3.61 3.27 -4.87
C ALA A 78 3.00 4.33 -3.95
N LYS A 79 1.69 4.30 -3.72
CA LYS A 79 0.98 5.18 -2.78
C LYS A 79 1.44 4.96 -1.35
N ARG A 80 1.64 3.71 -0.95
CA ARG A 80 2.18 3.37 0.38
C ARG A 80 3.58 3.95 0.58
N LEU A 81 4.48 3.73 -0.38
CA LEU A 81 5.85 4.24 -0.32
C LEU A 81 5.92 5.77 -0.35
N ASP A 82 5.08 6.43 -1.14
CA ASP A 82 5.01 7.89 -1.18
C ASP A 82 4.49 8.53 0.12
N SER A 83 3.86 7.75 0.98
CA SER A 83 3.39 8.19 2.31
C SER A 83 4.44 8.08 3.41
N PHE A 84 5.59 7.50 3.15
CA PHE A 84 6.69 7.46 4.12
C PHE A 84 7.19 8.87 4.39
N CYS A 85 7.34 9.20 5.66
CA CYS A 85 7.57 10.58 6.06
C CYS A 85 9.05 10.93 6.22
N CYS A 86 9.95 9.95 6.25
CA CYS A 86 11.37 10.18 6.50
C CYS A 86 12.27 9.11 5.86
N ALA A 87 13.54 9.47 5.69
CA ALA A 87 14.56 8.58 5.13
C ALA A 87 14.78 7.29 5.94
N LEU A 88 14.42 7.29 7.22
CA LEU A 88 14.52 6.09 8.05
C LEU A 88 13.49 5.03 7.62
N GLU A 89 12.22 5.42 7.38
CA GLU A 89 11.19 4.49 6.87
C GLU A 89 11.57 3.93 5.50
N ASP A 90 12.14 4.77 4.62
CA ASP A 90 12.67 4.33 3.32
C ASP A 90 13.78 3.29 3.49
N ALA A 91 14.71 3.51 4.42
CA ALA A 91 15.80 2.59 4.71
C ALA A 91 15.29 1.30 5.37
N GLN A 92 14.31 1.39 6.28
CA GLN A 92 13.69 0.23 6.91
C GLN A 92 12.98 -0.66 5.89
N PHE A 93 12.17 -0.08 5.00
CA PHE A 93 11.50 -0.83 3.95
C PHE A 93 12.49 -1.51 3.01
N GLN A 94 13.45 -0.77 2.46
CA GLN A 94 14.41 -1.31 1.49
C GLN A 94 15.39 -2.28 2.16
N GLY A 95 15.85 -1.95 3.35
CA GLY A 95 16.75 -2.81 4.14
C GLY A 95 16.08 -4.13 4.52
N ALA A 96 14.86 -4.10 5.03
CA ALA A 96 14.10 -5.29 5.36
C ALA A 96 13.82 -6.14 4.10
N ALA A 97 13.42 -5.53 2.99
CA ALA A 97 13.19 -6.25 1.74
C ALA A 97 14.45 -6.99 1.24
N VAL A 98 15.65 -6.43 1.48
CA VAL A 98 16.91 -7.13 1.19
C VAL A 98 17.19 -8.23 2.21
N SER A 99 17.08 -7.92 3.51
CA SER A 99 17.43 -8.83 4.60
C SER A 99 16.60 -10.12 4.58
N TYR A 100 15.30 -10.00 4.26
CA TYR A 100 14.36 -11.13 4.19
C TYR A 100 14.16 -11.68 2.77
N ASP A 101 14.89 -11.14 1.78
CA ASP A 101 14.79 -11.51 0.35
C ASP A 101 13.39 -11.40 -0.24
N TYR A 102 12.60 -10.40 0.19
CA TYR A 102 11.29 -10.15 -0.39
C TYR A 102 11.41 -9.59 -1.80
N SER A 103 10.70 -10.21 -2.73
CA SER A 103 10.70 -9.84 -4.15
C SER A 103 9.36 -10.11 -4.85
N ASP A 104 8.35 -10.61 -4.14
CA ASP A 104 6.98 -10.70 -4.62
C ASP A 104 6.19 -9.43 -4.29
N MET A 105 5.25 -9.07 -5.13
CA MET A 105 4.43 -7.86 -4.96
C MET A 105 3.62 -7.88 -3.67
N ALA A 106 3.06 -9.04 -3.30
CA ALA A 106 2.26 -9.16 -2.08
C ALA A 106 3.12 -8.99 -0.82
N ASP A 107 4.33 -9.58 -0.81
CA ASP A 107 5.27 -9.41 0.30
C ASP A 107 5.72 -7.95 0.43
N LEU A 108 6.00 -7.27 -0.69
CA LEU A 108 6.38 -5.86 -0.68
C LEU A 108 5.24 -4.97 -0.19
N ILE A 109 3.98 -5.23 -0.58
CA ILE A 109 2.83 -4.51 -0.05
C ILE A 109 2.70 -4.77 1.46
N ASN A 110 2.75 -6.02 1.89
CA ASN A 110 2.65 -6.39 3.30
C ASN A 110 3.79 -5.77 4.14
N LEU A 111 5.00 -5.72 3.60
CA LEU A 111 6.15 -5.13 4.27
C LEU A 111 5.95 -3.64 4.58
N THR A 112 5.20 -2.89 3.76
CA THR A 112 4.89 -1.48 4.06
C THR A 112 4.12 -1.26 5.36
N PHE A 113 3.58 -2.32 5.97
CA PHE A 113 2.84 -2.29 7.24
C PHE A 113 3.64 -2.81 8.44
N SER A 114 4.83 -3.37 8.20
CA SER A 114 5.67 -3.96 9.26
C SER A 114 7.14 -3.58 9.18
N CYS A 115 7.58 -2.87 8.16
CA CYS A 115 9.00 -2.50 8.02
C CYS A 115 9.52 -1.60 9.16
N GLN A 116 8.65 -0.93 9.90
CA GLN A 116 9.02 -0.10 11.05
C GLN A 116 9.44 -0.95 12.28
N GLU A 117 9.21 -2.26 12.25
CA GLU A 117 9.60 -3.18 13.33
C GLU A 117 11.10 -3.56 13.28
N VAL A 118 11.82 -3.26 12.19
CA VAL A 118 13.28 -3.47 12.12
C VAL A 118 14.04 -2.19 12.51
N THR A 119 15.20 -2.35 13.13
CA THR A 119 16.15 -1.25 13.32
C THR A 119 17.11 -1.22 12.14
N VAL A 120 17.25 -0.06 11.49
CA VAL A 120 18.23 0.12 10.40
C VAL A 120 19.19 1.24 10.77
N ILE A 121 20.48 0.91 10.86
CA ILE A 121 21.53 1.87 11.14
C ILE A 121 22.18 2.25 9.82
N THR A 122 21.98 3.51 9.42
CA THR A 122 22.58 4.08 8.21
C THR A 122 23.88 4.85 8.50
N ASP A 123 24.06 5.30 9.76
CA ASP A 123 25.23 6.04 10.23
C ASP A 123 25.57 5.63 11.67
N PHE A 124 26.80 5.19 11.88
CA PHE A 124 27.32 4.80 13.20
C PHE A 124 28.09 5.94 13.91
N SER A 125 28.08 7.16 13.38
CA SER A 125 28.83 8.28 13.95
C SER A 125 28.25 8.80 15.27
N ASP A 126 26.94 8.60 15.50
CA ASP A 126 26.23 9.00 16.71
C ASP A 126 25.50 7.81 17.35
N LEU A 127 26.23 7.06 18.19
CA LEU A 127 25.66 5.87 18.85
C LEU A 127 24.59 6.24 19.89
N GLU A 128 24.64 7.43 20.48
CA GLU A 128 23.57 7.89 21.39
C GLU A 128 22.23 7.98 20.63
N GLN A 129 22.26 8.56 19.42
CA GLN A 129 21.08 8.66 18.59
C GLN A 129 20.61 7.28 18.09
N VAL A 130 21.54 6.41 17.68
CA VAL A 130 21.25 5.03 17.26
C VAL A 130 20.48 4.27 18.34
N GLY A 131 20.95 4.34 19.58
CA GLY A 131 20.27 3.64 20.69
C GLY A 131 18.90 4.21 21.00
N ARG A 132 18.70 5.53 20.86
CA ARG A 132 17.40 6.17 21.01
C ARG A 132 16.43 5.73 19.91
N GLU A 133 16.87 5.70 18.68
CA GLU A 133 16.07 5.22 17.54
C GLU A 133 15.71 3.74 17.69
N HIS A 134 16.65 2.90 18.10
CA HIS A 134 16.39 1.49 18.39
C HIS A 134 15.33 1.33 19.51
N PHE A 135 15.48 2.07 20.61
CA PHE A 135 14.51 2.06 21.69
C PHE A 135 13.11 2.47 21.22
N MET A 136 13.01 3.50 20.38
CA MET A 136 11.74 3.93 19.78
C MET A 136 11.13 2.83 18.93
N VAL A 137 11.92 2.14 18.09
CA VAL A 137 11.44 1.02 17.27
C VAL A 137 10.88 -0.11 18.15
N LEU A 138 11.58 -0.50 19.20
CA LEU A 138 11.13 -1.54 20.14
C LEU A 138 9.82 -1.17 20.85
N ASN A 139 9.54 0.13 21.01
CA ASN A 139 8.32 0.65 21.64
C ASN A 139 7.26 1.11 20.62
N GLY A 140 7.30 0.61 19.38
CA GLY A 140 6.30 0.91 18.36
C GLY A 140 6.27 2.39 17.93
N GLY A 141 7.42 3.07 17.96
CA GLY A 141 7.56 4.47 17.60
C GLY A 141 7.14 5.47 18.68
N CYS A 142 6.78 5.01 19.88
CA CYS A 142 6.31 5.84 20.98
C CYS A 142 7.14 5.62 22.24
N ALA A 143 7.67 6.72 22.81
CA ALA A 143 8.27 6.72 24.14
C ALA A 143 7.94 8.02 24.85
N SER A 144 7.75 7.96 26.17
CA SER A 144 7.56 9.15 26.98
C SER A 144 8.87 9.94 27.09
N LYS A 145 8.74 11.24 27.37
CA LYS A 145 9.93 12.07 27.61
C LYS A 145 10.77 11.55 28.76
N GLU A 146 10.14 11.05 29.81
CA GLU A 146 10.82 10.51 31.00
C GLU A 146 11.64 9.25 30.68
N GLU A 147 11.11 8.36 29.84
CA GLU A 147 11.83 7.18 29.36
C GLU A 147 13.05 7.57 28.54
N LEU A 148 12.90 8.53 27.62
CA LEU A 148 14.00 9.02 26.78
C LEU A 148 15.06 9.79 27.58
N ASP A 149 14.66 10.56 28.60
CA ASP A 149 15.59 11.30 29.48
C ASP A 149 16.40 10.35 30.38
N ASN A 150 15.88 9.17 30.72
CA ASN A 150 16.54 8.15 31.52
C ASN A 150 17.29 7.09 30.69
N LEU A 151 17.14 7.10 29.38
CA LEU A 151 17.77 6.13 28.47
C LEU A 151 19.25 6.46 28.29
N ASP A 152 20.15 5.49 28.52
CA ASP A 152 21.52 5.52 28.02
C ASP A 152 21.52 5.01 26.57
N GLY A 153 21.41 5.92 25.61
CA GLY A 153 21.35 5.58 24.21
C GLY A 153 22.64 4.94 23.72
N TYR A 154 23.79 5.39 24.23
CA TYR A 154 25.09 4.83 23.86
C TYR A 154 25.22 3.36 24.27
N GLU A 155 24.87 3.03 25.54
CA GLU A 155 24.91 1.64 26.01
C GLU A 155 23.88 0.77 25.25
N THR A 156 22.69 1.31 24.99
CA THR A 156 21.64 0.65 24.19
C THR A 156 22.14 0.30 22.77
N ALA A 157 22.83 1.22 22.12
CA ALA A 157 23.40 0.99 20.80
C ALA A 157 24.51 -0.08 20.83
N LEU A 158 25.38 -0.04 21.84
CA LEU A 158 26.43 -1.05 21.99
C LEU A 158 25.84 -2.45 22.20
N LEU A 159 24.82 -2.59 23.02
CA LEU A 159 24.12 -3.87 23.24
C LEU A 159 23.50 -4.38 21.91
N LEU A 160 22.84 -3.51 21.14
CA LEU A 160 22.31 -3.88 19.82
C LEU A 160 23.40 -4.38 18.89
N ILE A 161 24.55 -3.71 18.84
CA ILE A 161 25.65 -4.04 17.93
C ILE A 161 26.36 -5.34 18.36
N ASP A 162 26.53 -5.54 19.67
CA ASP A 162 27.26 -6.69 20.23
C ASP A 162 26.42 -7.97 20.24
N GLU A 163 25.13 -7.86 20.53
CA GLU A 163 24.23 -9.01 20.70
C GLU A 163 23.36 -9.28 19.46
N GLY A 164 23.19 -8.27 18.57
CA GLY A 164 22.32 -8.38 17.40
C GLY A 164 23.03 -8.96 16.17
N ASP A 165 22.29 -9.82 15.43
CA ASP A 165 22.72 -10.36 14.14
C ASP A 165 22.43 -9.34 13.01
N GLY A 166 23.27 -8.28 12.93
CA GLY A 166 23.12 -7.23 11.92
C GLY A 166 23.38 -7.73 10.49
N VAL A 167 22.42 -7.56 9.59
CA VAL A 167 22.54 -7.86 8.16
C VAL A 167 22.95 -6.62 7.39
N VAL A 168 24.12 -6.64 6.76
CA VAL A 168 24.60 -5.50 5.94
C VAL A 168 23.87 -5.47 4.62
N THR A 169 23.20 -4.35 4.34
CA THR A 169 22.48 -4.09 3.10
C THR A 169 22.97 -2.80 2.43
N PRO A 170 22.62 -2.54 1.16
CA PRO A 170 22.91 -1.26 0.53
C PRO A 170 22.25 -0.05 1.22
N TYR A 171 21.29 -0.28 2.10
CA TYR A 171 20.47 0.75 2.77
C TYR A 171 20.82 0.95 4.25
N GLY A 172 21.80 0.20 4.75
CA GLY A 172 22.26 0.22 6.13
C GLY A 172 22.38 -1.18 6.71
N VAL A 173 22.75 -1.24 7.99
CA VAL A 173 22.79 -2.50 8.74
C VAL A 173 21.41 -2.70 9.38
N VAL A 174 20.77 -3.82 9.03
CA VAL A 174 19.43 -4.19 9.49
C VAL A 174 19.53 -5.13 10.66
N TYR A 175 18.90 -4.80 11.76
CA TYR A 175 18.73 -5.65 12.94
C TYR A 175 17.27 -6.07 13.04
N ASP A 176 17.05 -7.37 13.08
CA ASP A 176 15.73 -7.96 13.25
C ASP A 176 15.31 -7.89 14.73
N ASN A 177 14.19 -7.20 14.99
CA ASN A 177 13.60 -7.12 16.33
C ASN A 177 12.44 -8.11 16.51
N GLY A 178 12.43 -9.19 15.73
CA GLY A 178 11.33 -10.15 15.69
C GLY A 178 10.21 -9.72 14.77
N MET A 179 10.52 -8.96 13.70
CA MET A 179 9.53 -8.54 12.72
C MET A 179 8.79 -9.74 12.13
N CYS A 180 7.47 -9.69 12.18
CA CYS A 180 6.61 -10.64 11.50
C CYS A 180 5.93 -9.94 10.34
N LEU A 181 6.11 -10.45 9.11
CA LEU A 181 5.44 -9.89 7.95
C LEU A 181 3.92 -9.97 8.12
N SER A 182 3.28 -8.80 8.25
CA SER A 182 1.84 -8.69 8.37
C SER A 182 1.17 -9.18 7.09
N GLN A 183 0.33 -10.23 7.18
CA GLN A 183 -0.43 -10.76 6.03
C GLN A 183 -1.76 -10.01 5.88
N VAL A 184 -1.70 -8.68 5.74
CA VAL A 184 -2.89 -7.81 5.63
C VAL A 184 -3.40 -7.71 4.19
N TYR A 185 -2.54 -7.91 3.20
CA TYR A 185 -2.88 -8.04 1.79
C TYR A 185 -2.91 -9.52 1.39
N ASP A 186 -4.05 -9.98 0.91
CA ASP A 186 -4.30 -11.39 0.56
C ASP A 186 -4.08 -11.71 -0.93
N GLY A 187 -3.56 -10.76 -1.71
CA GLY A 187 -3.40 -10.86 -3.16
C GLY A 187 -4.60 -10.34 -3.95
N ARG A 188 -5.68 -9.94 -3.28
CA ARG A 188 -6.91 -9.46 -3.92
C ARG A 188 -7.49 -8.20 -3.26
N HIS A 189 -7.72 -8.22 -1.93
CA HIS A 189 -8.36 -7.14 -1.19
C HIS A 189 -7.29 -6.24 -0.57
N PHE A 190 -7.23 -5.00 -1.04
CA PHE A 190 -6.29 -4.05 -0.47
C PHE A 190 -6.65 -3.73 0.98
N PRO A 191 -5.64 -3.66 1.87
CA PRO A 191 -5.83 -3.19 3.24
C PRO A 191 -6.38 -1.76 3.28
N GLN A 192 -7.00 -1.39 4.40
CA GLN A 192 -7.48 -0.04 4.62
C GLN A 192 -6.33 0.96 4.54
N TYR A 193 -6.36 1.79 3.52
CA TYR A 193 -5.40 2.88 3.34
C TYR A 193 -5.92 3.88 2.32
N PHE A 194 -5.93 5.15 2.64
CA PHE A 194 -6.20 6.23 1.70
C PHE A 194 -4.94 7.08 1.49
N TYR A 195 -4.62 7.37 0.26
CA TYR A 195 -3.46 8.17 -0.11
C TYR A 195 -3.77 9.68 -0.02
N GLU A 196 -4.96 10.06 -0.47
CA GLU A 196 -5.50 11.42 -0.34
C GLU A 196 -6.69 11.40 0.62
N PRO A 197 -6.89 12.44 1.46
CA PRO A 197 -8.04 12.49 2.37
C PRO A 197 -9.36 12.39 1.60
N PRO A 198 -10.18 11.37 1.85
CA PRO A 198 -11.45 11.20 1.15
C PRO A 198 -12.55 12.05 1.80
N LEU A 199 -13.50 12.53 1.00
CA LEU A 199 -14.73 13.14 1.51
C LEU A 199 -15.67 12.08 2.10
N LEU A 200 -15.60 10.85 1.59
CA LEU A 200 -16.47 9.75 1.98
C LEU A 200 -15.71 8.43 1.91
N THR A 201 -15.75 7.67 3.00
CA THR A 201 -15.19 6.32 3.09
C THR A 201 -16.31 5.30 3.18
N LEU A 202 -16.29 4.34 2.27
CA LEU A 202 -17.27 3.26 2.18
C LEU A 202 -16.54 1.91 2.26
N THR A 203 -17.26 0.88 2.69
CA THR A 203 -16.88 -0.50 2.43
C THR A 203 -17.94 -1.21 1.61
N VAL A 204 -17.50 -2.06 0.70
CA VAL A 204 -18.35 -2.90 -0.13
C VAL A 204 -17.95 -4.36 0.05
N GLN A 205 -18.94 -5.25 0.02
CA GLN A 205 -18.75 -6.70 0.07
C GLN A 205 -19.80 -7.39 -0.79
N GLU A 206 -19.47 -8.56 -1.34
CA GLU A 206 -20.39 -9.35 -2.17
C GLU A 206 -21.59 -9.86 -1.36
N SER A 207 -21.33 -10.23 -0.11
CA SER A 207 -22.36 -10.72 0.82
C SER A 207 -21.89 -10.55 2.27
N LYS A 208 -22.84 -10.67 3.21
CA LYS A 208 -22.54 -10.54 4.64
C LYS A 208 -21.49 -11.56 5.10
N GLY A 209 -20.37 -11.05 5.58
CA GLY A 209 -19.23 -11.85 6.03
C GLY A 209 -18.17 -12.15 4.96
N ALA A 210 -18.37 -11.72 3.71
CA ALA A 210 -17.31 -11.70 2.70
C ALA A 210 -16.24 -10.65 3.05
N PRO A 211 -15.00 -10.78 2.52
CA PRO A 211 -13.98 -9.76 2.68
C PRO A 211 -14.48 -8.39 2.20
N GLN A 212 -14.16 -7.35 2.98
CA GLN A 212 -14.56 -5.98 2.66
C GLN A 212 -13.51 -5.33 1.77
N THR A 213 -13.97 -4.54 0.81
CA THR A 213 -13.15 -3.67 -0.02
C THR A 213 -13.45 -2.22 0.30
N TRP A 214 -12.41 -1.42 0.51
CA TRP A 214 -12.51 0.00 0.83
C TRP A 214 -12.66 0.84 -0.42
N LEU A 215 -13.61 1.78 -0.39
CA LEU A 215 -13.80 2.80 -1.42
C LEU A 215 -13.65 4.18 -0.79
N TYR A 216 -12.81 4.99 -1.40
CA TYR A 216 -12.51 6.37 -0.97
C TYR A 216 -12.99 7.31 -2.05
N LEU A 217 -13.96 8.17 -1.73
CA LEU A 217 -14.60 9.06 -2.70
C LEU A 217 -14.22 10.53 -2.45
N PRO A 218 -14.07 11.34 -3.50
CA PRO A 218 -14.27 11.01 -4.92
C PRO A 218 -13.17 10.13 -5.49
N ALA A 219 -13.51 9.27 -6.44
CA ALA A 219 -12.58 8.42 -7.17
C ALA A 219 -12.96 8.36 -8.66
N PRO A 220 -12.01 8.12 -9.58
CA PRO A 220 -12.29 7.87 -10.99
C PRO A 220 -13.25 6.69 -11.19
N ASP A 221 -14.10 6.77 -12.19
CA ASP A 221 -15.12 5.74 -12.45
C ASP A 221 -14.51 4.36 -12.70
N LEU A 222 -13.39 4.30 -13.44
CA LEU A 222 -12.69 3.03 -13.67
C LEU A 222 -12.07 2.50 -12.38
N GLN A 223 -11.57 3.34 -11.49
CA GLN A 223 -11.02 2.89 -10.21
C GLN A 223 -12.11 2.24 -9.35
N ILE A 224 -13.30 2.83 -9.28
CA ILE A 224 -14.45 2.25 -8.56
C ILE A 224 -14.81 0.89 -9.16
N LYS A 225 -14.97 0.80 -10.49
CA LYS A 225 -15.30 -0.46 -11.19
C LYS A 225 -14.27 -1.55 -10.93
N ARG A 226 -12.97 -1.21 -10.99
CA ARG A 226 -11.87 -2.15 -10.73
C ARG A 226 -11.89 -2.65 -9.28
N SER A 227 -12.15 -1.76 -8.32
CA SER A 227 -12.30 -2.13 -6.91
C SER A 227 -13.47 -3.10 -6.69
N LEU A 228 -14.60 -2.90 -7.36
CA LEU A 228 -15.76 -3.81 -7.31
C LEU A 228 -15.42 -5.18 -7.91
N ILE A 229 -14.71 -5.24 -9.04
CA ILE A 229 -14.24 -6.51 -9.63
C ILE A 229 -13.30 -7.23 -8.67
N ARG A 230 -12.37 -6.53 -8.02
CA ARG A 230 -11.49 -7.11 -7.00
C ARG A 230 -12.28 -7.64 -5.80
N ALA A 231 -13.35 -6.97 -5.41
CA ALA A 231 -14.26 -7.43 -4.37
C ALA A 231 -15.11 -8.66 -4.76
N GLY A 232 -15.08 -9.08 -6.04
CA GLY A 232 -15.92 -10.17 -6.55
C GLY A 232 -17.34 -9.73 -6.95
N ILE A 233 -17.61 -8.44 -6.92
CA ILE A 233 -18.93 -7.87 -7.20
C ILE A 233 -19.10 -7.77 -8.72
N VAL A 234 -19.96 -8.61 -9.27
CA VAL A 234 -20.30 -8.63 -10.71
C VAL A 234 -21.42 -7.65 -11.02
N ASP A 235 -22.46 -7.65 -10.18
CA ASP A 235 -23.58 -6.71 -10.30
C ASP A 235 -23.60 -5.81 -9.06
N PRO A 236 -23.46 -4.49 -9.22
CA PRO A 236 -23.55 -3.55 -8.10
C PRO A 236 -24.89 -3.60 -7.33
N ALA A 237 -25.95 -4.16 -7.93
CA ALA A 237 -27.23 -4.34 -7.25
C ALA A 237 -27.19 -5.40 -6.13
N ASP A 238 -26.23 -6.33 -6.20
CA ASP A 238 -26.09 -7.43 -5.23
C ASP A 238 -25.10 -7.12 -4.10
N MET A 239 -24.45 -5.93 -4.15
CA MET A 239 -23.45 -5.58 -3.15
C MET A 239 -24.08 -5.08 -1.84
N GLU A 240 -23.48 -5.46 -0.72
CA GLU A 240 -23.69 -4.82 0.56
C GLU A 240 -22.72 -3.61 0.70
N LEU A 241 -23.29 -2.44 0.93
CA LEU A 241 -22.54 -1.18 1.08
C LEU A 241 -22.71 -0.67 2.51
N SER A 242 -21.58 -0.29 3.13
CA SER A 242 -21.57 0.32 4.46
C SER A 242 -20.79 1.62 4.48
N PHE A 243 -21.34 2.63 5.14
CA PHE A 243 -20.65 3.90 5.36
C PHE A 243 -19.74 3.78 6.60
N GLN A 244 -18.51 4.25 6.47
CA GLN A 244 -17.52 4.18 7.52
C GLN A 244 -17.18 5.56 8.09
N ALA A 245 -16.98 6.56 7.23
CA ALA A 245 -16.68 7.93 7.60
C ALA A 245 -17.11 8.92 6.51
N SER A 246 -17.42 10.13 6.90
CA SER A 246 -17.73 11.23 6.00
C SER A 246 -17.36 12.57 6.65
N GLU A 247 -16.87 13.52 5.84
CA GLU A 247 -16.75 14.93 6.26
C GLU A 247 -18.12 15.64 6.33
N PHE A 248 -19.16 14.99 5.78
CA PHE A 248 -20.53 15.51 5.74
C PHE A 248 -21.54 14.49 6.30
N PRO A 249 -21.45 14.10 7.58
CA PRO A 249 -22.27 13.03 8.15
C PRO A 249 -23.78 13.30 8.01
N ASP A 250 -24.23 14.54 8.25
CA ASP A 250 -25.65 14.91 8.15
C ASP A 250 -26.19 14.74 6.71
N ALA A 251 -25.38 15.02 5.70
CA ALA A 251 -25.77 14.85 4.29
C ALA A 251 -25.86 13.37 3.93
N VAL A 252 -24.96 12.54 4.45
CA VAL A 252 -24.99 11.09 4.26
C VAL A 252 -26.22 10.48 4.89
N ASP A 253 -26.56 10.87 6.11
CA ASP A 253 -27.76 10.40 6.81
C ASP A 253 -29.04 10.77 6.04
N CYS A 254 -29.11 11.99 5.47
CA CYS A 254 -30.23 12.38 4.60
C CYS A 254 -30.34 11.51 3.35
N VAL A 255 -29.23 11.20 2.66
CA VAL A 255 -29.21 10.36 1.45
C VAL A 255 -29.62 8.93 1.79
N LEU A 256 -29.13 8.38 2.89
CA LEU A 256 -29.48 7.05 3.36
C LEU A 256 -30.98 6.95 3.71
N ALA A 257 -31.50 7.97 4.42
CA ALA A 257 -32.92 8.00 4.76
C ALA A 257 -33.82 8.00 3.50
N VAL A 258 -33.43 8.73 2.45
CA VAL A 258 -34.15 8.76 1.16
C VAL A 258 -34.05 7.42 0.44
N SER A 259 -32.88 6.78 0.42
CA SER A 259 -32.68 5.46 -0.20
C SER A 259 -33.52 4.38 0.49
N TYR A 260 -33.60 4.41 1.82
CA TYR A 260 -34.46 3.49 2.58
C TYR A 260 -35.94 3.67 2.26
N THR A 261 -36.42 4.90 2.07
CA THR A 261 -37.82 5.16 1.70
C THR A 261 -38.17 4.69 0.30
N HIS A 262 -37.23 4.73 -0.65
CA HIS A 262 -37.45 4.19 -1.99
C HIS A 262 -37.40 2.65 -2.05
N LEU A 263 -36.67 1.98 -1.18
CA LEU A 263 -36.63 0.51 -1.07
C LEU A 263 -37.86 -0.07 -0.34
N THR A 264 -38.58 0.75 0.42
CA THR A 264 -39.74 0.32 1.22
C THR A 264 -41.09 0.70 0.65
N LEU A 265 -41.15 1.35 -0.52
CA LEU A 265 -42.43 1.62 -1.16
C LEU A 265 -43.04 0.30 -1.65
N PRO A 266 -44.19 -0.11 -1.10
CA PRO A 266 -44.87 -1.32 -1.59
C PRO A 266 -45.28 -1.07 -3.05
N THR A 267 -44.87 -1.98 -3.93
CA THR A 267 -45.47 -2.08 -5.25
C THR A 267 -46.90 -2.52 -5.08
N ASN A 268 -47.82 -1.58 -4.96
CA ASN A 268 -49.24 -1.88 -5.17
C ASN A 268 -49.40 -2.26 -6.65
N ARG A 269 -49.42 -3.56 -6.91
CA ARG A 269 -50.05 -4.14 -8.11
C ARG A 269 -51.51 -4.38 -7.77
N GLU A 270 -52.35 -3.46 -8.23
CA GLU A 270 -53.75 -3.79 -8.51
C GLU A 270 -53.83 -4.49 -9.87
#